data_f7084943541890673f577d41dcc5a65b
#
_entry.id   f7084943541890673f577d41dcc5a65b
#
_cell.length_a   1.000
_cell.length_b   1.000
_cell.length_c   1.000
_cell.angle_alpha   90.00
_cell.angle_beta   90.00
_cell.angle_gamma   90.00
#
_symmetry.space_group_name_H-M   'P 1'
#
loop_
_entity.id
_entity.type
_entity.pdbx_description
1 polymer ?
#
loop_
_entity_poly.entity_id
_entity_poly.type
_entity_poly.pdbx_seq_one_letter_code
_entity_poly.pdbx_strand_id
1 'polypeptide(L)'
;MINAVGDALYVIGGKWKLRIIIALSNGKKRFNELQKALKGISARVLSNDLKDLELNGFVRRIERSESTTLLVEYELLEYSHSLMNVISSLNDWGTMHKKKIMHKD
;
A
#
# COMPACT_ATOMS: atom_id res chain seq x y z
N MET A 1 21.80 -3.99 -10.93
CA MET A 1 21.18 -3.16 -9.88
C MET A 1 20.22 -2.11 -10.44
N ILE A 2 20.63 -1.35 -11.42
CA ILE A 2 19.78 -0.31 -12.04
C ILE A 2 18.47 -0.90 -12.55
N ASN A 3 18.52 -2.02 -13.28
CA ASN A 3 17.32 -2.62 -13.85
C ASN A 3 16.38 -3.19 -12.78
N ALA A 4 16.93 -3.88 -11.78
CA ALA A 4 16.13 -4.45 -10.71
C ALA A 4 15.44 -3.36 -9.87
N VAL A 5 16.14 -2.27 -9.57
CA VAL A 5 15.53 -1.14 -8.86
C VAL A 5 14.44 -0.51 -9.70
N GLY A 6 14.69 -0.32 -11.01
CA GLY A 6 13.69 0.20 -11.93
C GLY A 6 12.44 -0.67 -11.99
N ASP A 7 12.62 -1.98 -12.07
CA ASP A 7 11.50 -2.92 -12.08
C ASP A 7 10.70 -2.86 -10.78
N ALA A 8 11.39 -2.79 -9.65
CA ALA A 8 10.73 -2.65 -8.35
C ALA A 8 9.89 -1.37 -8.28
N LEU A 9 10.48 -0.24 -8.69
CA LEU A 9 9.77 1.03 -8.68
C LEU A 9 8.57 1.04 -9.62
N TYR A 10 8.65 0.32 -10.73
CA TYR A 10 7.53 0.18 -11.64
C TYR A 10 6.36 -0.53 -10.96
N VAL A 11 6.63 -1.55 -10.16
CA VAL A 11 5.59 -2.36 -9.50
C VAL A 11 5.04 -1.67 -8.26
N ILE A 12 5.90 -1.13 -7.39
CA ILE A 12 5.50 -0.62 -6.08
C ILE A 12 5.70 0.88 -5.91
N GLY A 13 6.18 1.56 -6.94
CA GLY A 13 6.46 2.98 -6.87
C GLY A 13 5.20 3.83 -6.83
N GLY A 14 5.41 5.13 -6.74
CA GLY A 14 4.35 6.08 -6.60
C GLY A 14 4.12 6.46 -5.14
N LYS A 15 3.12 7.29 -4.93
CA LYS A 15 2.90 7.89 -3.62
C LYS A 15 2.16 6.96 -2.64
N TRP A 16 1.33 6.04 -3.14
CA TRP A 16 0.33 5.40 -2.28
C TRP A 16 0.42 3.89 -2.14
N LYS A 17 1.00 3.15 -3.09
CA LYS A 17 0.94 1.68 -3.07
C LYS A 17 1.50 1.05 -1.79
N LEU A 18 2.70 1.44 -1.38
CA LEU A 18 3.28 0.91 -0.15
C LEU A 18 2.48 1.33 1.08
N ARG A 19 1.90 2.52 1.06
CA ARG A 19 1.05 3.00 2.16
C ARG A 19 -0.26 2.22 2.26
N ILE A 20 -0.81 1.79 1.13
CA ILE A 20 -1.99 0.91 1.13
C ILE A 20 -1.64 -0.42 1.79
N ILE A 21 -0.49 -1.00 1.45
CA ILE A 21 -0.02 -2.24 2.06
C ILE A 21 0.13 -2.08 3.57
N ILE A 22 0.71 -0.97 4.02
CA ILE A 22 0.85 -0.68 5.44
C ILE A 22 -0.54 -0.60 6.11
N ALA A 23 -1.48 0.10 5.49
CA ALA A 23 -2.82 0.24 6.04
C ALA A 23 -3.54 -1.10 6.17
N LEU A 24 -3.26 -2.06 5.28
CA LEU A 24 -3.86 -3.39 5.32
C LEU A 24 -3.10 -4.36 6.23
N SER A 25 -1.95 -3.98 6.75
CA SER A 25 -1.13 -4.88 7.57
C SER A 25 -1.79 -5.24 8.90
N ASN A 26 -2.72 -4.44 9.38
CA ASN A 26 -3.47 -4.69 10.61
C ASN A 26 -4.74 -5.52 10.41
N GLY A 27 -5.01 -5.92 9.17
CA GLY A 27 -6.19 -6.69 8.85
C GLY A 27 -6.93 -6.12 7.65
N LYS A 28 -7.88 -6.89 7.16
CA LYS A 28 -8.66 -6.50 5.99
C LYS A 28 -9.49 -5.25 6.26
N LYS A 29 -9.71 -4.47 5.20
CA LYS A 29 -10.45 -3.21 5.27
C LYS A 29 -11.33 -3.03 4.05
N ARG A 30 -12.39 -2.26 4.26
CA ARG A 30 -13.25 -1.80 3.16
C ARG A 30 -12.62 -0.60 2.48
N PHE A 31 -13.06 -0.32 1.28
CA PHE A 31 -12.58 0.83 0.50
C PHE A 31 -12.66 2.13 1.29
N ASN A 32 -13.80 2.40 1.93
CA ASN A 32 -14.00 3.63 2.71
C ASN A 32 -13.04 3.73 3.89
N GLU A 33 -12.77 2.61 4.54
CA GLU A 33 -11.83 2.57 5.66
C GLU A 33 -10.40 2.89 5.21
N LEU A 34 -10.01 2.35 4.05
CA LEU A 34 -8.70 2.65 3.45
C LEU A 34 -8.60 4.12 3.09
N GLN A 35 -9.66 4.68 2.48
CA GLN A 35 -9.66 6.07 2.08
C GLN A 35 -9.54 7.01 3.28
N LYS A 36 -10.16 6.66 4.40
CA LYS A 36 -10.04 7.43 5.63
C LYS A 36 -8.65 7.32 6.26
N ALA A 37 -8.07 6.13 6.21
CA ALA A 37 -6.73 5.90 6.77
C ALA A 37 -5.63 6.61 5.97
N LEU A 38 -5.85 6.77 4.67
CA LEU A 38 -4.87 7.35 3.75
C LEU A 38 -5.30 8.77 3.38
N LYS A 39 -5.10 9.69 4.29
CA LYS A 39 -5.53 11.08 4.12
C LYS A 39 -4.98 11.69 2.84
N GLY A 40 -5.87 12.22 2.04
CA GLY A 40 -5.52 12.89 0.80
C GLY A 40 -5.60 12.03 -0.44
N ILE A 41 -5.83 10.72 -0.30
CA ILE A 41 -5.97 9.85 -1.48
C ILE A 41 -7.36 10.04 -2.09
N SER A 42 -7.41 10.17 -3.42
CA SER A 42 -8.68 10.22 -4.13
C SER A 42 -9.23 8.80 -4.31
N ALA A 43 -10.54 8.69 -4.48
CA ALA A 43 -11.18 7.41 -4.75
C ALA A 43 -10.63 6.77 -6.04
N ARG A 44 -10.37 7.59 -7.05
CA ARG A 44 -9.83 7.12 -8.33
C ARG A 44 -8.43 6.51 -8.16
N VAL A 45 -7.54 7.20 -7.47
CA VAL A 45 -6.18 6.72 -7.25
C VAL A 45 -6.21 5.45 -6.40
N LEU A 46 -6.99 5.43 -5.32
CA LEU A 46 -7.11 4.23 -4.49
C LEU A 46 -7.62 3.04 -5.28
N SER A 47 -8.66 3.24 -6.09
CA SER A 47 -9.21 2.18 -6.93
C SER A 47 -8.18 1.64 -7.91
N ASN A 48 -7.45 2.52 -8.59
CA ASN A 48 -6.43 2.12 -9.56
C ASN A 48 -5.27 1.39 -8.89
N ASP A 49 -4.79 1.92 -7.76
CA ASP A 49 -3.67 1.30 -7.05
C ASP A 49 -4.04 -0.06 -6.47
N LEU A 50 -5.27 -0.21 -5.97
CA LEU A 50 -5.75 -1.52 -5.49
C LEU A 50 -5.78 -2.55 -6.62
N LYS A 51 -6.23 -2.14 -7.81
CA LYS A 51 -6.22 -3.04 -8.97
C LYS A 51 -4.82 -3.48 -9.34
N ASP A 52 -3.87 -2.55 -9.35
CA ASP A 52 -2.47 -2.86 -9.63
C ASP A 52 -1.90 -3.83 -8.59
N LEU A 53 -2.20 -3.60 -7.32
CA LEU A 53 -1.74 -4.47 -6.23
C LEU A 53 -2.37 -5.87 -6.33
N GLU A 54 -3.62 -5.97 -6.75
CA GLU A 54 -4.27 -7.27 -7.01
C GLU A 54 -3.58 -7.99 -8.15
N LEU A 55 -3.34 -7.30 -9.27
CA LEU A 55 -2.70 -7.90 -10.45
C LEU A 55 -1.30 -8.44 -10.12
N ASN A 56 -0.59 -7.79 -9.23
CA ASN A 56 0.76 -8.20 -8.85
C ASN A 56 0.79 -9.19 -7.68
N GLY A 57 -0.36 -9.61 -7.20
CA GLY A 57 -0.45 -10.65 -6.18
C GLY A 57 -0.20 -10.21 -4.75
N PHE A 58 -0.29 -8.92 -4.46
CA PHE A 58 -0.08 -8.40 -3.11
C PHE A 58 -1.36 -8.32 -2.29
N VAL A 59 -2.49 -8.09 -2.95
CA VAL A 59 -3.78 -7.81 -2.31
C VAL A 59 -4.85 -8.66 -2.96
N ARG A 60 -5.82 -9.06 -2.17
CA ARG A 60 -7.00 -9.78 -2.64
C ARG A 60 -8.25 -8.96 -2.33
N ARG A 61 -9.17 -8.90 -3.30
CA ARG A 61 -10.48 -8.31 -3.14
C ARG A 61 -11.46 -9.42 -2.76
N ILE A 62 -12.16 -9.25 -1.66
CA ILE A 62 -13.11 -10.23 -1.14
C ILE A 62 -14.50 -9.64 -1.25
N GLU A 63 -15.41 -10.39 -1.87
CA GLU A 63 -16.82 -10.03 -1.94
C GLU A 63 -17.60 -10.98 -1.05
N ARG A 64 -18.46 -10.42 -0.20
CA ARG A 64 -19.38 -11.18 0.62
C ARG A 64 -20.77 -10.61 0.52
N SER A 65 -21.75 -11.48 0.38
CA SER A 65 -23.15 -11.11 0.38
C SER A 65 -23.72 -11.33 1.77
N GLU A 66 -24.17 -10.27 2.41
CA GLU A 66 -24.87 -10.36 3.69
C GLU A 66 -26.25 -9.75 3.51
N SER A 67 -27.31 -10.58 3.62
CA SER A 67 -28.67 -10.17 3.33
C SER A 67 -28.76 -9.62 1.90
N THR A 68 -29.13 -8.34 1.78
CA THR A 68 -29.27 -7.65 0.48
C THR A 68 -28.05 -6.80 0.15
N THR A 69 -27.04 -6.79 1.01
CA THR A 69 -25.88 -5.92 0.87
C THR A 69 -24.66 -6.69 0.42
N LEU A 70 -23.97 -6.16 -0.60
CA LEU A 70 -22.67 -6.66 -1.02
C LEU A 70 -21.59 -5.95 -0.22
N LEU A 71 -20.78 -6.72 0.49
CA LEU A 71 -19.62 -6.22 1.21
C LEU A 71 -18.35 -6.53 0.43
N VAL A 72 -17.54 -5.52 0.19
CA VAL A 72 -16.25 -5.66 -0.46
C VAL A 72 -15.15 -5.27 0.51
N GLU A 73 -14.22 -6.18 0.72
CA GLU A 73 -13.07 -5.96 1.59
C GLU A 73 -11.79 -6.30 0.85
N TYR A 74 -10.68 -5.70 1.28
CA TYR A 74 -9.35 -5.95 0.74
C TYR A 74 -8.47 -6.49 1.84
N GLU A 75 -7.62 -7.47 1.51
CA GLU A 75 -6.67 -8.02 2.47
C GLU A 75 -5.34 -8.31 1.78
N LEU A 76 -4.28 -8.34 2.58
CA LEU A 76 -2.95 -8.69 2.07
C LEU A 76 -2.89 -10.19 1.79
N LEU A 77 -2.24 -10.52 0.68
CA LEU A 77 -1.84 -11.90 0.38
C LEU A 77 -0.44 -12.14 0.96
N GLU A 78 -0.08 -13.40 1.12
CA GLU A 78 1.20 -13.77 1.72
C GLU A 78 2.39 -13.16 0.99
N TYR A 79 2.31 -13.04 -0.32
CA TYR A 79 3.39 -12.46 -1.12
C TYR A 79 3.74 -11.03 -0.69
N SER A 80 2.79 -10.29 -0.12
CA SER A 80 3.04 -8.93 0.37
C SER A 80 4.09 -8.89 1.49
N HIS A 81 4.30 -10.00 2.19
CA HIS A 81 5.32 -10.07 3.25
C HIS A 81 6.73 -9.87 2.69
N SER A 82 6.94 -10.15 1.40
CA SER A 82 8.22 -9.88 0.74
C SER A 82 8.57 -8.40 0.71
N LEU A 83 7.58 -7.52 0.91
CA LEU A 83 7.79 -6.07 0.92
C LEU A 83 8.06 -5.51 2.31
N MET A 84 7.92 -6.30 3.38
CA MET A 84 8.05 -5.77 4.74
C MET A 84 9.45 -5.20 5.01
N ASN A 85 10.50 -5.87 4.57
CA ASN A 85 11.87 -5.37 4.72
C ASN A 85 12.10 -4.11 3.88
N VAL A 86 11.51 -4.04 2.70
CA VAL A 86 11.59 -2.85 1.85
C VAL A 86 10.94 -1.66 2.54
N ILE A 87 9.73 -1.85 3.06
CA ILE A 87 8.98 -0.81 3.76
C ILE A 87 9.75 -0.34 5.01
N SER A 88 10.27 -1.28 5.79
CA SER A 88 11.05 -0.95 6.99
C SER A 88 12.29 -0.14 6.64
N SER A 89 13.02 -0.52 5.60
CA SER A 89 14.20 0.21 5.16
C SER A 89 13.86 1.61 4.66
N LEU A 90 12.76 1.75 3.94
CA LEU A 90 12.30 3.06 3.48
C LEU A 90 11.89 3.94 4.66
N ASN A 91 11.22 3.36 5.65
CA ASN A 91 10.85 4.07 6.86
C ASN A 91 12.09 4.62 7.59
N ASP A 92 13.10 3.77 7.75
CA ASP A 92 14.33 4.14 8.46
C ASP A 92 15.08 5.24 7.71
N TRP A 93 15.22 5.06 6.40
CA TRP A 93 15.90 6.05 5.58
C TRP A 93 15.15 7.39 5.58
N GLY A 94 13.82 7.34 5.40
CA GLY A 94 12.98 8.54 5.38
C GLY A 94 13.04 9.30 6.69
N THR A 95 13.04 8.58 7.81
CA THR A 95 13.16 9.18 9.14
C THR A 95 14.52 9.86 9.31
N MET A 96 15.59 9.17 8.93
CA MET A 96 16.94 9.71 8.97
C MET A 96 17.06 10.97 8.11
N HIS A 97 16.56 10.91 6.89
CA HIS A 97 16.66 12.03 5.96
C HIS A 97 15.89 13.26 6.45
N LYS A 98 14.72 13.05 7.02
CA LYS A 98 13.93 14.14 7.60
C LYS A 98 14.69 14.84 8.72
N LYS A 99 15.33 14.08 9.59
CA LYS A 99 16.18 14.64 10.66
C LYS A 99 17.33 15.44 10.10
N LYS A 100 17.99 14.95 9.06
CA LYS A 100 19.09 15.65 8.41
C LYS A 100 18.65 17.00 7.86
N ILE A 101 17.49 17.06 7.23
CA ILE A 101 16.97 18.32 6.68
C ILE A 101 16.61 19.29 7.78
N MET A 102 16.01 18.83 8.87
CA MET A 102 15.53 19.69 9.94
C MET A 102 16.63 20.16 10.89
N HIS A 103 17.77 19.48 10.90
CA HIS A 103 18.92 19.86 11.72
C HIS A 103 20.06 20.42 10.87
N LYS A 104 19.73 21.33 10.00
CA LYS A 104 20.73 22.04 9.20
C LYS A 104 21.55 22.97 10.09
N ASP A 105 22.82 22.79 10.03
CA ASP A 105 23.76 23.73 10.61
C ASP A 105 24.18 24.76 9.57
#